data_4bf3a84b45dd8be986025b80f7e56b96
#
_entry.id   4bf3a84b45dd8be986025b80f7e56b96
#
_cell.length_a   1.000
_cell.length_b   1.000
_cell.length_c   1.000
_cell.angle_alpha   90.00
_cell.angle_beta   90.00
_cell.angle_gamma   90.00
#
_symmetry.space_group_name_H-M   'P 1'
#
loop_
_entity.id
_entity.type
_entity.pdbx_description
1 polymer ?
#
loop_
_entity_poly.entity_id
_entity_poly.type
_entity_poly.pdbx_seq_one_letter_code
_entity_poly.pdbx_strand_id
1 'polypeptide(L)'
;MTLWHWATLGVGLLGTLIFCAPAQGQMLGLDQPTGVSPVPIKITATNGMEWDQQTRTMIASGHAKAVRGSVTVTADRLVAHYVTKATAGKSSAHERDASGPLANFSFGQSQLSELDAIGDVHIFSPSQQAFGAKAVYHMASGELVLTGTGLRLITPEETITASKALEYWSHRGKAVAIGHALIVTNNHRSISADVLIGYFKRFEADPSVHGTGQQKRQAQGTGGKLRKVVAHGHVVLHTATDIATGDNAEYNPETGIAVLAGNVHITHGRNELMGARAQVDTKTGIAMLTAATGTRVQGLVIPNSAKPETVGSPQSGRKADGS
;
A
#
# COMPACT_ATOMS: atom_id res chain seq x y z
N MET A 1 -12.67 55.80 -11.48
CA MET A 1 -11.47 55.02 -11.17
C MET A 1 -11.86 54.12 -9.99
N THR A 2 -12.45 53.00 -10.27
CA THR A 2 -12.89 52.01 -9.25
C THR A 2 -12.24 50.71 -9.61
N LEU A 3 -11.26 50.35 -8.80
CA LEU A 3 -10.47 49.12 -8.88
C LEU A 3 -11.32 47.94 -8.48
N TRP A 4 -11.41 47.00 -9.35
CA TRP A 4 -11.97 45.66 -9.13
C TRP A 4 -11.08 44.89 -8.13
N HIS A 5 -11.58 44.75 -6.94
CA HIS A 5 -11.16 43.66 -6.03
C HIS A 5 -12.03 42.48 -6.30
N TRP A 6 -11.63 41.65 -7.24
CA TRP A 6 -12.16 40.29 -7.32
C TRP A 6 -11.44 39.47 -6.28
N ALA A 7 -12.26 39.08 -5.32
CA ALA A 7 -11.93 38.19 -4.24
C ALA A 7 -11.14 37.01 -4.77
N THR A 8 -10.00 36.77 -4.17
CA THR A 8 -9.33 35.47 -4.12
C THR A 8 -10.27 34.52 -3.39
N LEU A 9 -11.25 33.96 -4.11
CA LEU A 9 -11.89 32.72 -3.74
C LEU A 9 -10.79 31.69 -3.74
N GLY A 10 -10.29 31.38 -2.54
CA GLY A 10 -9.29 30.39 -2.31
C GLY A 10 -9.78 29.08 -2.89
N VAL A 11 -9.25 28.75 -4.06
CA VAL A 11 -9.30 27.41 -4.63
C VAL A 11 -8.41 26.53 -3.75
N GLY A 12 -8.92 26.25 -2.55
CA GLY A 12 -8.40 25.17 -1.70
C GLY A 12 -8.84 23.81 -2.23
N LEU A 13 -9.04 23.72 -3.54
CA LEU A 13 -9.43 22.50 -4.21
C LEU A 13 -8.20 21.59 -4.26
N LEU A 14 -8.23 20.51 -3.50
CA LEU A 14 -7.25 19.40 -3.55
C LEU A 14 -5.78 19.76 -3.18
N GLY A 15 -5.54 20.89 -2.60
CA GLY A 15 -4.22 21.26 -2.12
C GLY A 15 -3.87 20.53 -0.83
N THR A 16 -3.44 19.33 -0.94
CA THR A 16 -2.66 18.43 -0.09
C THR A 16 -3.20 17.00 -0.10
N LEU A 17 -3.30 16.38 -1.28
CA LEU A 17 -3.08 14.94 -1.39
C LEU A 17 -1.58 14.71 -1.19
N ILE A 18 -1.07 15.04 -0.01
CA ILE A 18 0.26 14.62 0.38
C ILE A 18 0.13 13.17 0.82
N PHE A 19 0.16 12.25 -0.15
CA PHE A 19 0.80 10.97 0.05
C PHE A 19 2.31 11.25 0.17
N CYS A 20 2.72 11.98 1.14
CA CYS A 20 4.13 12.29 1.29
C CYS A 20 4.49 12.30 2.75
N ALA A 21 4.80 11.12 3.20
CA ALA A 21 5.99 10.99 3.99
C ALA A 21 6.85 9.95 3.27
N PRO A 22 8.16 10.06 3.24
CA PRO A 22 9.00 8.94 2.87
C PRO A 22 8.81 7.91 3.98
N ALA A 23 7.73 7.11 3.88
CA ALA A 23 7.65 5.89 4.61
C ALA A 23 8.85 5.07 4.13
N GLN A 24 9.88 5.04 4.93
CA GLN A 24 10.89 4.00 4.85
C GLN A 24 10.23 2.72 5.37
N GLY A 25 9.06 2.39 4.79
CA GLY A 25 8.34 1.17 5.02
C GLY A 25 9.16 0.05 4.43
N GLN A 26 9.83 -0.69 5.29
CA GLN A 26 10.29 -2.02 4.91
C GLN A 26 9.02 -2.82 4.62
N MET A 27 8.61 -2.86 3.34
CA MET A 27 7.57 -3.79 2.92
C MET A 27 8.02 -5.20 3.30
N LEU A 28 7.06 -6.05 3.67
CA LEU A 28 7.25 -7.43 4.14
C LEU A 28 8.13 -8.26 3.17
N GLY A 29 9.40 -7.88 3.06
CA GLY A 29 10.36 -8.50 2.16
C GLY A 29 10.88 -9.79 2.78
N LEU A 30 10.43 -10.92 2.29
CA LEU A 30 11.06 -12.21 2.53
C LEU A 30 12.26 -12.44 1.59
N ASP A 31 12.59 -11.44 0.76
CA ASP A 31 13.68 -11.51 -0.23
C ASP A 31 15.07 -11.30 0.37
N GLN A 32 16.03 -11.99 -0.23
CA GLN A 32 17.44 -11.78 0.05
C GLN A 32 18.07 -10.85 -0.98
N PRO A 33 18.90 -9.90 -0.57
CA PRO A 33 19.80 -9.23 -1.49
C PRO A 33 20.80 -10.25 -2.06
N THR A 34 20.99 -10.24 -3.37
CA THR A 34 22.00 -11.05 -4.04
C THR A 34 23.40 -10.75 -3.49
N GLY A 35 24.08 -11.76 -2.97
CA GLY A 35 25.47 -11.64 -2.46
C GLY A 35 25.62 -11.68 -0.93
N VAL A 36 24.57 -11.89 -0.14
CA VAL A 36 24.64 -12.11 1.30
C VAL A 36 24.37 -13.58 1.61
N SER A 37 25.06 -14.14 2.59
CA SER A 37 24.79 -15.51 3.08
C SER A 37 23.31 -15.69 3.39
N PRO A 38 22.68 -16.82 3.01
CA PRO A 38 21.26 -17.04 3.23
C PRO A 38 20.90 -16.90 4.71
N VAL A 39 20.00 -15.97 5.03
CA VAL A 39 19.46 -15.84 6.39
C VAL A 39 18.58 -17.07 6.65
N PRO A 40 18.89 -17.87 7.69
CA PRO A 40 18.10 -19.07 7.99
C PRO A 40 16.69 -18.71 8.41
N ILE A 41 15.74 -19.58 8.05
CA ILE A 41 14.35 -19.51 8.51
C ILE A 41 14.23 -20.44 9.73
N LYS A 42 13.84 -19.88 10.89
CA LYS A 42 13.51 -20.66 12.08
C LYS A 42 12.03 -20.91 12.11
N ILE A 43 11.63 -22.21 12.14
CA ILE A 43 10.23 -22.62 12.22
C ILE A 43 9.99 -23.29 13.57
N THR A 44 8.84 -22.99 14.21
CA THR A 44 8.38 -23.60 15.45
C THR A 44 6.89 -23.88 15.34
N ALA A 45 6.41 -24.94 16.00
CA ALA A 45 4.99 -25.30 16.04
C ALA A 45 4.68 -26.08 17.32
N THR A 46 3.43 -26.03 17.81
CA THR A 46 3.03 -26.69 19.06
C THR A 46 2.59 -28.13 18.87
N ASN A 47 2.00 -28.47 17.71
CA ASN A 47 1.49 -29.81 17.43
C ASN A 47 2.47 -30.71 16.66
N GLY A 48 3.67 -30.16 16.37
CA GLY A 48 4.74 -30.91 15.72
C GLY A 48 5.02 -30.45 14.29
N MET A 49 6.03 -31.09 13.72
CA MET A 49 6.45 -30.90 12.33
C MET A 49 6.53 -32.25 11.62
N GLU A 50 5.98 -32.31 10.44
CA GLU A 50 5.98 -33.48 9.56
C GLU A 50 6.81 -33.17 8.32
N TRP A 51 7.62 -34.13 7.90
CA TRP A 51 8.40 -34.06 6.68
C TRP A 51 8.01 -35.17 5.73
N ASP A 52 7.45 -34.81 4.59
CA ASP A 52 7.14 -35.78 3.52
C ASP A 52 8.19 -35.68 2.41
N GLN A 53 8.96 -36.73 2.24
CA GLN A 53 9.99 -36.84 1.20
C GLN A 53 9.42 -37.07 -0.20
N GLN A 54 8.25 -37.65 -0.31
CA GLN A 54 7.61 -37.94 -1.59
C GLN A 54 7.07 -36.65 -2.21
N THR A 55 6.34 -35.88 -1.44
CA THR A 55 5.80 -34.57 -1.84
C THR A 55 6.82 -33.44 -1.69
N ARG A 56 7.93 -33.69 -1.00
CA ARG A 56 8.97 -32.69 -0.66
C ARG A 56 8.37 -31.49 0.09
N THR A 57 7.52 -31.78 1.03
CA THR A 57 6.89 -30.76 1.87
C THR A 57 7.28 -30.92 3.32
N MET A 58 7.37 -29.80 4.01
CA MET A 58 7.46 -29.76 5.46
C MET A 58 6.24 -29.02 6.00
N ILE A 59 5.51 -29.67 6.89
CA ILE A 59 4.29 -29.15 7.50
C ILE A 59 4.57 -28.89 8.98
N ALA A 60 4.35 -27.67 9.43
CA ALA A 60 4.38 -27.29 10.82
C ALA A 60 2.96 -26.93 11.26
N SER A 61 2.43 -27.60 12.28
CA SER A 61 1.03 -27.51 12.70
C SER A 61 0.90 -27.05 14.15
N GLY A 62 -0.14 -26.26 14.42
CA GLY A 62 -0.47 -25.70 15.73
C GLY A 62 0.34 -24.46 16.06
N HIS A 63 -0.31 -23.28 15.94
CA HIS A 63 0.31 -21.97 16.20
C HIS A 63 1.73 -21.88 15.59
N ALA A 64 1.82 -22.31 14.33
CA ALA A 64 3.09 -22.37 13.64
C ALA A 64 3.67 -20.97 13.44
N LYS A 65 4.98 -20.83 13.65
CA LYS A 65 5.70 -19.57 13.55
C LYS A 65 6.97 -19.76 12.74
N ALA A 66 7.15 -18.93 11.71
CA ALA A 66 8.39 -18.82 10.95
C ALA A 66 9.01 -17.44 11.16
N VAL A 67 10.31 -17.40 11.41
CA VAL A 67 11.08 -16.16 11.61
C VAL A 67 12.25 -16.13 10.63
N ARG A 68 12.37 -15.04 9.88
CA ARG A 68 13.49 -14.77 8.98
C ARG A 68 13.92 -13.32 9.10
N GLY A 69 15.09 -13.09 9.65
CA GLY A 69 15.56 -11.73 9.94
C GLY A 69 14.59 -11.00 10.86
N SER A 70 14.06 -9.87 10.42
CA SER A 70 13.09 -9.05 11.15
C SER A 70 11.63 -9.42 10.88
N VAL A 71 11.35 -10.33 9.93
CA VAL A 71 10.00 -10.73 9.56
C VAL A 71 9.59 -11.99 10.31
N THR A 72 8.40 -11.96 10.87
CA THR A 72 7.75 -13.12 11.51
C THR A 72 6.43 -13.40 10.82
N VAL A 73 6.17 -14.68 10.58
CA VAL A 73 4.89 -15.19 10.08
C VAL A 73 4.32 -16.14 11.12
N THR A 74 3.08 -15.95 11.53
CA THR A 74 2.33 -16.88 12.36
C THR A 74 1.07 -17.33 11.64
N ALA A 75 0.67 -18.60 11.85
CA ALA A 75 -0.51 -19.21 11.26
C ALA A 75 -0.89 -20.46 12.05
N ASP A 76 -2.07 -21.01 11.79
CA ASP A 76 -2.41 -22.33 12.36
C ASP A 76 -1.50 -23.43 11.80
N ARG A 77 -1.14 -23.32 10.52
CA ARG A 77 -0.28 -24.26 9.81
C ARG A 77 0.62 -23.54 8.80
N LEU A 78 1.88 -23.95 8.74
CA LEU A 78 2.83 -23.56 7.71
C LEU A 78 3.20 -24.78 6.89
N VAL A 79 3.20 -24.63 5.55
CA VAL A 79 3.62 -25.66 4.60
C VAL A 79 4.74 -25.11 3.74
N ALA A 80 5.91 -25.72 3.81
CA ALA A 80 7.07 -25.34 3.02
C ALA A 80 7.30 -26.38 1.91
N HIS A 81 7.34 -25.92 0.66
CA HIS A 81 7.58 -26.77 -0.51
C HIS A 81 9.04 -26.59 -0.97
N TYR A 82 9.70 -27.69 -1.25
CA TYR A 82 11.10 -27.74 -1.62
C TYR A 82 11.30 -28.31 -3.02
N VAL A 83 12.27 -27.78 -3.73
CA VAL A 83 12.73 -28.30 -5.01
C VAL A 83 14.19 -28.71 -4.91
N THR A 84 14.57 -29.78 -5.60
CA THR A 84 15.98 -30.18 -5.69
C THR A 84 16.68 -29.24 -6.67
N LYS A 85 17.77 -28.63 -6.26
CA LYS A 85 18.60 -27.85 -7.17
C LYS A 85 19.29 -28.83 -8.12
N ALA A 86 18.95 -28.77 -9.40
CA ALA A 86 19.69 -29.52 -10.42
C ALA A 86 21.13 -28.99 -10.46
N THR A 87 22.07 -29.73 -9.92
CA THR A 87 23.51 -29.46 -10.06
C THR A 87 23.91 -29.83 -11.48
N ALA A 88 24.06 -28.83 -12.36
CA ALA A 88 24.77 -29.04 -13.61
C ALA A 88 26.25 -29.29 -13.28
N GLY A 89 26.63 -30.55 -13.29
CA GLY A 89 28.00 -31.02 -13.44
C GLY A 89 28.93 -30.93 -12.23
N LYS A 90 29.32 -32.11 -11.80
CA LYS A 90 30.42 -32.61 -10.98
C LYS A 90 30.03 -33.10 -9.60
N SER A 91 29.68 -34.37 -9.53
CA SER A 91 29.74 -35.20 -8.34
C SER A 91 31.23 -35.31 -7.89
N SER A 92 31.57 -34.59 -6.83
CA SER A 92 32.67 -35.00 -5.96
C SER A 92 32.03 -35.80 -4.82
N ALA A 93 32.04 -37.10 -4.99
CA ALA A 93 31.72 -38.06 -3.95
C ALA A 93 32.71 -37.87 -2.77
N HIS A 94 32.21 -37.25 -1.70
CA HIS A 94 32.69 -37.50 -0.37
C HIS A 94 31.50 -38.09 0.38
N GLU A 95 31.35 -39.41 0.26
CA GLU A 95 30.58 -40.21 1.15
C GLU A 95 31.14 -40.02 2.57
N ARG A 96 30.44 -39.24 3.39
CA ARG A 96 30.58 -39.34 4.84
C ARG A 96 29.54 -40.34 5.31
N ASP A 97 30.01 -41.49 5.78
CA ASP A 97 29.25 -42.48 6.51
C ASP A 97 28.43 -41.83 7.63
N ALA A 98 27.16 -41.60 7.38
CA ALA A 98 26.17 -41.26 8.36
C ALA A 98 25.24 -42.45 8.53
N SER A 99 25.67 -43.40 9.33
CA SER A 99 24.87 -44.61 9.71
C SER A 99 23.88 -44.22 10.82
N GLY A 100 22.67 -43.78 10.43
CA GLY A 100 21.59 -43.48 11.36
C GLY A 100 20.25 -43.33 10.65
N PRO A 101 19.11 -43.47 11.35
CA PRO A 101 17.79 -43.32 10.74
C PRO A 101 17.53 -41.94 10.13
N LEU A 102 18.34 -40.96 10.44
CA LEU A 102 18.30 -39.56 9.90
C LEU A 102 19.33 -39.29 8.81
N ALA A 103 20.15 -40.31 8.42
CA ALA A 103 21.20 -40.15 7.40
C ALA A 103 20.66 -39.79 6.01
N ASN A 104 19.40 -40.16 5.74
CA ASN A 104 18.72 -39.84 4.46
C ASN A 104 18.13 -38.40 4.39
N PHE A 105 18.20 -37.64 5.48
CA PHE A 105 17.76 -36.24 5.46
C PHE A 105 18.86 -35.33 4.87
N SER A 106 19.07 -35.44 3.57
CA SER A 106 20.00 -34.55 2.86
C SER A 106 19.33 -33.21 2.57
N PHE A 107 19.39 -32.28 3.53
CA PHE A 107 19.00 -30.88 3.28
C PHE A 107 19.94 -30.14 2.33
N GLY A 108 21.08 -30.73 1.96
CA GLY A 108 22.19 -30.03 1.31
C GLY A 108 21.93 -29.54 -0.11
N GLN A 109 20.87 -30.04 -0.78
CA GLN A 109 20.55 -29.65 -2.17
C GLN A 109 19.09 -29.24 -2.36
N SER A 110 18.33 -29.12 -1.29
CA SER A 110 16.93 -28.70 -1.36
C SER A 110 16.81 -27.18 -1.18
N GLN A 111 16.10 -26.54 -2.09
CA GLN A 111 15.79 -25.11 -2.03
C GLN A 111 14.31 -24.91 -1.79
N LEU A 112 13.96 -24.06 -0.84
CA LEU A 112 12.57 -23.66 -0.60
C LEU A 112 12.04 -22.95 -1.85
N SER A 113 10.93 -23.43 -2.42
CA SER A 113 10.30 -22.85 -3.61
C SER A 113 9.06 -22.04 -3.26
N GLU A 114 8.28 -22.51 -2.27
CA GLU A 114 7.03 -21.89 -1.88
C GLU A 114 6.80 -22.10 -0.37
N LEU A 115 6.19 -21.10 0.26
CA LEU A 115 5.77 -21.15 1.65
C LEU A 115 4.29 -20.76 1.75
N ASP A 116 3.46 -21.70 2.23
CA ASP A 116 2.06 -21.45 2.54
C ASP A 116 1.89 -21.22 4.04
N ALA A 117 1.14 -20.21 4.41
CA ALA A 117 0.59 -19.99 5.74
C ALA A 117 -0.93 -20.10 5.68
N ILE A 118 -1.52 -20.92 6.51
CA ILE A 118 -2.94 -21.28 6.45
C ILE A 118 -3.57 -21.16 7.84
N GLY A 119 -4.68 -20.44 7.91
CA GLY A 119 -5.45 -20.18 9.13
C GLY A 119 -4.84 -19.09 9.99
N ASP A 120 -5.60 -18.05 10.29
CA ASP A 120 -5.26 -16.91 11.14
C ASP A 120 -3.85 -16.33 10.87
N VAL A 121 -3.61 -16.02 9.60
CA VAL A 121 -2.29 -15.58 9.16
C VAL A 121 -1.99 -14.17 9.64
N HIS A 122 -0.89 -14.01 10.36
CA HIS A 122 -0.33 -12.73 10.75
C HIS A 122 1.14 -12.66 10.35
N ILE A 123 1.46 -11.76 9.44
CA ILE A 123 2.83 -11.47 8.99
C ILE A 123 3.22 -10.11 9.54
N PHE A 124 4.32 -10.03 10.25
CA PHE A 124 4.72 -8.77 10.87
C PHE A 124 6.23 -8.55 10.87
N SER A 125 6.58 -7.29 10.87
CA SER A 125 7.92 -6.72 11.01
C SER A 125 7.86 -5.56 12.02
N PRO A 126 8.98 -4.92 12.40
CA PRO A 126 8.95 -3.77 13.32
C PRO A 126 8.06 -2.60 12.89
N SER A 127 7.83 -2.44 11.58
CA SER A 127 7.08 -1.30 11.03
C SER A 127 5.77 -1.66 10.34
N GLN A 128 5.47 -2.95 10.12
CA GLN A 128 4.32 -3.35 9.32
C GLN A 128 3.69 -4.64 9.82
N GLN A 129 2.38 -4.74 9.64
CA GLN A 129 1.61 -5.94 9.99
C GLN A 129 0.60 -6.24 8.88
N ALA A 130 0.52 -7.50 8.45
CA ALA A 130 -0.46 -7.96 7.48
C ALA A 130 -1.25 -9.15 8.02
N PHE A 131 -2.53 -9.19 7.74
CA PHE A 131 -3.48 -10.18 8.24
C PHE A 131 -4.28 -10.77 7.09
N GLY A 132 -4.61 -12.05 7.18
CA GLY A 132 -5.43 -12.76 6.23
C GLY A 132 -5.73 -14.18 6.68
N ALA A 133 -6.53 -14.92 5.91
CA ALA A 133 -6.80 -16.33 6.22
C ALA A 133 -5.78 -17.28 5.59
N LYS A 134 -5.18 -16.88 4.47
CA LYS A 134 -4.12 -17.65 3.80
C LYS A 134 -3.09 -16.69 3.20
N ALA A 135 -1.81 -17.06 3.29
CA ALA A 135 -0.73 -16.41 2.55
C ALA A 135 0.08 -17.45 1.79
N VAL A 136 0.46 -17.12 0.56
CA VAL A 136 1.35 -17.92 -0.29
C VAL A 136 2.52 -17.03 -0.71
N TYR A 137 3.73 -17.52 -0.48
CA TYR A 137 4.94 -16.83 -0.91
C TYR A 137 5.76 -17.67 -1.87
N HIS A 138 5.88 -17.19 -3.11
CA HIS A 138 6.68 -17.83 -4.16
C HIS A 138 8.09 -17.25 -4.18
N MET A 139 9.08 -18.07 -3.83
CA MET A 139 10.49 -17.63 -3.72
C MET A 139 11.07 -17.13 -5.05
N ALA A 140 10.73 -17.77 -6.16
CA ALA A 140 11.30 -17.46 -7.47
C ALA A 140 10.84 -16.10 -8.01
N SER A 141 9.58 -15.74 -7.81
CA SER A 141 9.00 -14.46 -8.27
C SER A 141 9.09 -13.36 -7.23
N GLY A 142 9.38 -13.71 -5.97
CA GLY A 142 9.27 -12.79 -4.83
C GLY A 142 7.84 -12.30 -4.63
N GLU A 143 6.87 -13.14 -4.94
CA GLU A 143 5.43 -12.84 -4.88
C GLU A 143 4.84 -13.35 -3.58
N LEU A 144 4.21 -12.45 -2.85
CA LEU A 144 3.38 -12.74 -1.68
C LEU A 144 1.93 -12.45 -2.02
N VAL A 145 1.06 -13.42 -1.81
CA VAL A 145 -0.40 -13.29 -2.00
C VAL A 145 -1.10 -13.62 -0.69
N LEU A 146 -1.85 -12.65 -0.14
CA LEU A 146 -2.75 -12.86 0.99
C LEU A 146 -4.19 -12.91 0.49
N THR A 147 -4.95 -13.89 0.99
CA THR A 147 -6.35 -14.10 0.62
C THR A 147 -7.20 -14.46 1.83
N GLY A 148 -8.53 -14.45 1.65
CA GLY A 148 -9.52 -14.81 2.65
C GLY A 148 -10.12 -13.59 3.35
N THR A 149 -10.66 -13.83 4.54
CA THR A 149 -11.33 -12.79 5.33
C THR A 149 -10.32 -11.95 6.14
N GLY A 150 -10.71 -10.71 6.46
CA GLY A 150 -9.91 -9.85 7.34
C GLY A 150 -8.62 -9.31 6.72
N LEU A 151 -8.54 -9.29 5.38
CA LEU A 151 -7.37 -8.79 4.67
C LEU A 151 -7.06 -7.35 5.05
N ARG A 152 -5.91 -7.16 5.68
CA ARG A 152 -5.48 -5.86 6.17
C ARG A 152 -3.95 -5.78 6.21
N LEU A 153 -3.42 -4.68 5.73
CA LEU A 153 -2.02 -4.29 5.90
C LEU A 153 -1.99 -2.97 6.68
N ILE A 154 -1.28 -2.96 7.78
CA ILE A 154 -1.09 -1.79 8.65
C ILE A 154 0.37 -1.37 8.56
N THR A 155 0.57 -0.11 8.26
CA THR A 155 1.86 0.58 8.29
C THR A 155 1.81 1.74 9.30
N PRO A 156 2.90 2.40 9.63
CA PRO A 156 2.89 3.58 10.49
C PRO A 156 2.03 4.74 9.97
N GLU A 157 1.77 4.79 8.67
CA GLU A 157 1.13 5.93 8.02
C GLU A 157 -0.27 5.65 7.51
N GLU A 158 -0.56 4.39 7.20
CA GLU A 158 -1.82 4.01 6.55
C GLU A 158 -2.26 2.60 6.89
N THR A 159 -3.55 2.37 6.74
CA THR A 159 -4.16 1.04 6.76
C THR A 159 -4.76 0.75 5.39
N ILE A 160 -4.40 -0.40 4.83
CA ILE A 160 -4.90 -0.90 3.55
C ILE A 160 -5.77 -2.11 3.82
N THR A 161 -6.98 -2.13 3.24
CA THR A 161 -7.89 -3.28 3.31
C THR A 161 -8.35 -3.68 1.91
N ALA A 162 -8.71 -4.96 1.77
CA ALA A 162 -9.27 -5.50 0.53
C ALA A 162 -10.21 -6.66 0.85
N SER A 163 -11.11 -7.01 -0.06
CA SER A 163 -12.05 -8.11 0.13
C SER A 163 -11.65 -9.41 -0.56
N LYS A 164 -10.74 -9.36 -1.56
CA LYS A 164 -10.34 -10.54 -2.35
C LYS A 164 -8.90 -10.94 -2.16
N ALA A 165 -7.95 -10.02 -2.35
CA ALA A 165 -6.53 -10.30 -2.22
C ALA A 165 -5.71 -9.04 -1.91
N LEU A 166 -4.60 -9.24 -1.19
CA LEU A 166 -3.47 -8.32 -1.12
C LEU A 166 -2.25 -9.03 -1.69
N GLU A 167 -1.65 -8.46 -2.72
CA GLU A 167 -0.55 -9.05 -3.45
C GLU A 167 0.66 -8.11 -3.45
N TYR A 168 1.85 -8.68 -3.34
CA TYR A 168 3.10 -7.94 -3.37
C TYR A 168 4.16 -8.69 -4.17
N TRP A 169 4.76 -8.03 -5.15
CA TRP A 169 5.88 -8.54 -5.95
C TRP A 169 7.14 -7.73 -5.63
N SER A 170 7.96 -8.27 -4.77
CA SER A 170 9.19 -7.61 -4.32
C SER A 170 10.14 -7.33 -5.49
N HIS A 171 10.35 -8.31 -6.39
CA HIS A 171 11.21 -8.16 -7.56
C HIS A 171 10.71 -7.12 -8.57
N ARG A 172 9.43 -6.79 -8.55
CA ARG A 172 8.82 -5.80 -9.46
C ARG A 172 8.58 -4.45 -8.78
N GLY A 173 8.71 -4.39 -7.46
CA GLY A 173 8.33 -3.21 -6.69
C GLY A 173 6.87 -2.84 -6.90
N LYS A 174 5.96 -3.82 -6.84
CA LYS A 174 4.54 -3.65 -7.12
C LYS A 174 3.72 -4.24 -5.98
N ALA A 175 2.70 -3.51 -5.51
CA ALA A 175 1.67 -4.02 -4.61
C ALA A 175 0.29 -3.83 -5.23
N VAL A 176 -0.64 -4.75 -4.97
CA VAL A 176 -2.02 -4.67 -5.46
C VAL A 176 -2.98 -5.05 -4.35
N ALA A 177 -4.02 -4.25 -4.18
CA ALA A 177 -5.17 -4.56 -3.34
C ALA A 177 -6.39 -4.77 -4.25
N ILE A 178 -7.06 -5.90 -4.13
CA ILE A 178 -8.13 -6.34 -5.02
C ILE A 178 -9.43 -6.54 -4.25
N GLY A 179 -10.50 -5.97 -4.79
CA GLY A 179 -11.87 -6.10 -4.28
C GLY A 179 -12.17 -5.10 -3.17
N HIS A 180 -12.95 -4.05 -3.52
CA HIS A 180 -13.30 -2.95 -2.60
C HIS A 180 -12.08 -2.49 -1.79
N ALA A 181 -10.99 -2.30 -2.52
CA ALA A 181 -9.73 -1.91 -1.92
C ALA A 181 -9.87 -0.50 -1.30
N LEU A 182 -9.39 -0.33 -0.09
CA LEU A 182 -9.46 0.93 0.65
C LEU A 182 -8.12 1.19 1.33
N ILE A 183 -7.59 2.38 1.12
CA ILE A 183 -6.47 2.93 1.88
C ILE A 183 -7.00 4.07 2.75
N VAL A 184 -6.70 4.03 4.04
CA VAL A 184 -6.99 5.11 4.99
C VAL A 184 -5.67 5.55 5.62
N THR A 185 -5.37 6.83 5.51
CA THR A 185 -4.19 7.44 6.10
C THR A 185 -4.46 7.99 7.49
N ASN A 186 -3.43 8.19 8.31
CA ASN A 186 -3.57 8.71 9.68
C ASN A 186 -4.19 10.11 9.75
N ASN A 187 -4.15 10.89 8.67
CA ASN A 187 -4.79 12.20 8.56
C ASN A 187 -6.23 12.13 8.02
N HIS A 188 -6.87 10.95 8.14
CA HIS A 188 -8.27 10.70 7.77
C HIS A 188 -8.59 10.93 6.29
N ARG A 189 -7.60 10.84 5.41
CA ARG A 189 -7.83 10.80 3.97
C ARG A 189 -7.97 9.35 3.54
N SER A 190 -8.78 9.12 2.53
CA SER A 190 -8.94 7.77 2.00
C SER A 190 -9.08 7.74 0.48
N ILE A 191 -8.67 6.63 -0.09
CA ILE A 191 -8.97 6.26 -1.47
C ILE A 191 -9.55 4.86 -1.48
N SER A 192 -10.67 4.70 -2.16
CA SER A 192 -11.25 3.38 -2.44
C SER A 192 -11.41 3.16 -3.93
N ALA A 193 -11.32 1.89 -4.35
CA ALA A 193 -11.49 1.46 -5.73
C ALA A 193 -11.75 -0.06 -5.79
N ASP A 194 -12.11 -0.58 -6.95
CA ASP A 194 -12.16 -2.03 -7.13
C ASP A 194 -10.78 -2.66 -7.05
N VAL A 195 -9.77 -1.96 -7.60
CA VAL A 195 -8.36 -2.36 -7.56
C VAL A 195 -7.48 -1.14 -7.31
N LEU A 196 -6.58 -1.25 -6.35
CA LEU A 196 -5.52 -0.28 -6.08
C LEU A 196 -4.15 -0.89 -6.35
N ILE A 197 -3.29 -0.17 -7.10
CA ILE A 197 -1.96 -0.63 -7.49
C ILE A 197 -0.94 0.42 -7.06
N GLY A 198 0.02 0.02 -6.24
CA GLY A 198 1.19 0.82 -5.89
C GLY A 198 2.45 0.34 -6.62
N TYR A 199 3.21 1.28 -7.18
CA TYR A 199 4.52 1.01 -7.78
C TYR A 199 5.60 1.71 -6.96
N PHE A 200 6.65 0.98 -6.62
CA PHE A 200 7.75 1.43 -5.79
C PHE A 200 9.05 1.47 -6.58
N LYS A 201 9.94 2.42 -6.27
CA LYS A 201 11.30 2.39 -6.81
C LYS A 201 12.05 1.22 -6.22
N ARG A 202 12.72 0.45 -7.05
CA ARG A 202 13.75 -0.49 -6.57
C ARG A 202 14.91 0.32 -6.00
N PHE A 203 15.48 -0.15 -4.92
CA PHE A 203 16.83 0.23 -4.55
C PHE A 203 17.79 -0.50 -5.50
N GLU A 204 18.14 0.12 -6.60
CA GLU A 204 19.36 -0.28 -7.31
C GLU A 204 20.51 0.08 -6.38
N ALA A 205 21.26 -0.92 -5.93
CA ALA A 205 22.52 -0.66 -5.24
C ALA A 205 23.41 0.08 -6.25
N ASP A 206 23.61 1.36 -6.05
CA ASP A 206 24.54 2.14 -6.88
C ASP A 206 25.93 1.54 -6.73
N PRO A 207 26.50 0.92 -7.79
CA PRO A 207 27.80 0.29 -7.72
C PRO A 207 28.92 1.30 -7.45
N SER A 208 28.66 2.60 -7.58
CA SER A 208 29.63 3.67 -7.38
C SER A 208 29.78 4.09 -5.90
N VAL A 209 28.84 3.68 -5.00
CA VAL A 209 28.93 3.99 -3.58
C VAL A 209 29.86 3.01 -2.88
N HIS A 210 31.15 3.34 -2.82
CA HIS A 210 32.16 2.68 -2.00
C HIS A 210 31.99 3.10 -0.52
N GLY A 211 30.81 2.87 0.06
CA GLY A 211 30.55 3.13 1.49
C GLY A 211 31.08 2.01 2.37
N THR A 212 31.73 2.39 3.47
CA THR A 212 32.11 1.48 4.56
C THR A 212 30.90 0.71 5.06
N GLY A 213 31.08 -0.55 5.48
CA GLY A 213 30.04 -1.56 5.73
C GLY A 213 28.87 -1.17 6.65
N GLN A 214 28.93 -0.02 7.36
CA GLN A 214 27.82 0.50 8.16
C GLN A 214 26.78 1.29 7.31
N GLN A 215 27.22 2.01 6.27
CA GLN A 215 26.30 2.71 5.35
C GLN A 215 25.55 1.74 4.42
N LYS A 216 26.16 0.58 4.07
CA LYS A 216 25.47 -0.49 3.34
C LYS A 216 24.34 -1.15 4.13
N ARG A 217 24.41 -1.15 5.47
CA ARG A 217 23.35 -1.72 6.33
C ARG A 217 22.12 -0.81 6.46
N GLN A 218 22.28 0.50 6.31
CA GLN A 218 21.16 1.45 6.35
C GLN A 218 20.40 1.57 5.00
N ALA A 219 21.04 1.16 3.89
CA ALA A 219 20.40 1.15 2.56
C ALA A 219 19.56 -0.12 2.28
N GLN A 220 19.51 -1.07 3.21
CA GLN A 220 18.82 -2.36 3.06
C GLN A 220 17.37 -2.35 3.54
N GLY A 221 16.69 -1.20 3.51
CA GLY A 221 15.24 -1.14 3.65
C GLY A 221 14.57 -1.71 2.38
N THR A 222 13.89 -2.83 2.50
CA THR A 222 13.21 -3.54 1.39
C THR A 222 11.97 -2.82 0.84
N GLY A 223 11.72 -1.56 1.22
CA GLY A 223 10.62 -0.74 0.72
C GLY A 223 11.13 0.42 -0.12
N GLY A 224 11.03 0.35 -1.43
CA GLY A 224 11.33 1.47 -2.31
C GLY A 224 10.36 2.63 -2.09
N LYS A 225 10.81 3.87 -2.40
CA LYS A 225 9.94 5.05 -2.41
C LYS A 225 8.77 4.83 -3.40
N LEU A 226 7.55 5.15 -2.97
CA LEU A 226 6.37 5.10 -3.82
C LEU A 226 6.57 6.02 -5.03
N ARG A 227 6.40 5.48 -6.25
CA ARG A 227 6.57 6.18 -7.52
C ARG A 227 5.25 6.54 -8.16
N LYS A 228 4.26 5.64 -8.04
CA LYS A 228 2.97 5.79 -8.72
C LYS A 228 1.90 4.98 -7.97
N VAL A 229 0.71 5.55 -7.85
CA VAL A 229 -0.51 4.84 -7.45
C VAL A 229 -1.49 4.86 -8.60
N VAL A 230 -2.15 3.75 -8.86
CA VAL A 230 -3.23 3.64 -9.86
C VAL A 230 -4.44 3.01 -9.18
N ALA A 231 -5.60 3.59 -9.41
CA ALA A 231 -6.88 3.09 -8.94
C ALA A 231 -7.79 2.82 -10.15
N HIS A 232 -8.44 1.68 -10.15
CA HIS A 232 -9.36 1.25 -11.19
C HIS A 232 -10.70 0.83 -10.61
N GLY A 233 -11.77 1.31 -11.23
CA GLY A 233 -13.16 0.97 -10.93
C GLY A 233 -13.70 1.64 -9.67
N HIS A 234 -14.80 2.37 -9.81
CA HIS A 234 -15.54 3.01 -8.70
C HIS A 234 -14.63 3.78 -7.73
N VAL A 235 -13.74 4.59 -8.30
CA VAL A 235 -12.78 5.36 -7.50
C VAL A 235 -13.50 6.41 -6.69
N VAL A 236 -13.24 6.43 -5.37
CA VAL A 236 -13.70 7.48 -4.46
C VAL A 236 -12.51 7.97 -3.64
N LEU A 237 -12.28 9.26 -3.70
CA LEU A 237 -11.27 9.98 -2.93
C LEU A 237 -11.96 10.83 -1.87
N HIS A 238 -11.56 10.68 -0.62
CA HIS A 238 -11.98 11.54 0.47
C HIS A 238 -10.78 12.32 1.00
N THR A 239 -10.95 13.64 1.08
CA THR A 239 -10.03 14.54 1.78
C THR A 239 -10.75 15.13 3.00
N ALA A 240 -10.13 16.07 3.70
CA ALA A 240 -10.79 16.76 4.81
C ALA A 240 -12.00 17.61 4.36
N THR A 241 -11.99 18.08 3.12
CA THR A 241 -12.97 19.06 2.59
C THR A 241 -13.70 18.59 1.35
N ASP A 242 -13.16 17.59 0.66
CA ASP A 242 -13.63 17.21 -0.67
C ASP A 242 -13.89 15.71 -0.80
N ILE A 243 -14.85 15.41 -1.64
CA ILE A 243 -15.10 14.06 -2.15
C ILE A 243 -14.98 14.13 -3.67
N ALA A 244 -14.15 13.27 -4.25
CA ALA A 244 -14.02 13.15 -5.70
C ALA A 244 -14.25 11.71 -6.13
N THR A 245 -15.07 11.51 -7.15
CA THR A 245 -15.38 10.20 -7.72
C THR A 245 -15.00 10.14 -9.19
N GLY A 246 -14.71 8.94 -9.69
CA GLY A 246 -14.39 8.69 -11.08
C GLY A 246 -14.18 7.20 -11.37
N ASP A 247 -13.93 6.86 -12.61
CA ASP A 247 -13.73 5.46 -13.00
C ASP A 247 -12.29 5.01 -12.76
N ASN A 248 -11.32 5.92 -12.94
CA ASN A 248 -9.89 5.65 -12.80
C ASN A 248 -9.18 6.83 -12.15
N ALA A 249 -8.15 6.54 -11.36
CA ALA A 249 -7.25 7.56 -10.85
C ALA A 249 -5.79 7.14 -10.98
N GLU A 250 -4.93 8.12 -11.15
CA GLU A 250 -3.48 7.97 -11.15
C GLU A 250 -2.84 9.10 -10.34
N TYR A 251 -1.89 8.76 -9.48
CA TYR A 251 -1.13 9.72 -8.71
C TYR A 251 0.37 9.43 -8.80
N ASN A 252 1.15 10.46 -9.07
CA ASN A 252 2.60 10.39 -9.06
C ASN A 252 3.16 11.30 -7.96
N PRO A 253 3.67 10.75 -6.85
CA PRO A 253 4.21 11.55 -5.74
C PRO A 253 5.44 12.39 -6.10
N GLU A 254 6.22 11.99 -7.11
CA GLU A 254 7.42 12.74 -7.53
C GLU A 254 7.07 14.03 -8.24
N THR A 255 6.15 13.96 -9.18
CA THR A 255 5.66 15.15 -9.90
C THR A 255 4.63 15.91 -9.09
N GLY A 256 3.91 15.26 -8.19
CA GLY A 256 2.77 15.82 -7.47
C GLY A 256 1.48 15.85 -8.30
N ILE A 257 1.47 15.20 -9.48
CA ILE A 257 0.31 15.21 -10.37
C ILE A 257 -0.62 14.07 -10.01
N ALA A 258 -1.89 14.41 -9.73
CA ALA A 258 -3.00 13.50 -9.60
C ALA A 258 -3.96 13.68 -10.78
N VAL A 259 -4.44 12.58 -11.33
CA VAL A 259 -5.41 12.55 -12.43
C VAL A 259 -6.56 11.66 -12.05
N LEU A 260 -7.79 12.14 -12.20
CA LEU A 260 -9.02 11.39 -12.08
C LEU A 260 -9.72 11.41 -13.45
N ALA A 261 -10.18 10.29 -13.95
CA ALA A 261 -10.72 10.17 -15.29
C ALA A 261 -11.95 9.24 -15.33
N GLY A 262 -12.88 9.58 -16.22
CA GLY A 262 -14.17 8.90 -16.41
C GLY A 262 -15.19 9.30 -15.34
N ASN A 263 -16.30 9.87 -15.77
CA ASN A 263 -17.43 10.25 -14.90
C ASN A 263 -17.01 11.03 -13.65
N VAL A 264 -16.13 12.02 -13.83
CA VAL A 264 -15.56 12.76 -12.71
C VAL A 264 -16.61 13.66 -12.08
N HIS A 265 -16.80 13.47 -10.76
CA HIS A 265 -17.65 14.31 -9.93
C HIS A 265 -16.85 14.73 -8.70
N ILE A 266 -16.78 16.03 -8.43
CA ILE A 266 -16.05 16.60 -7.29
C ILE A 266 -17.03 17.43 -6.47
N THR A 267 -17.13 17.14 -5.18
CA THR A 267 -17.94 17.88 -4.20
C THR A 267 -17.03 18.57 -3.20
N HIS A 268 -17.18 19.89 -3.07
CA HIS A 268 -16.52 20.71 -2.07
C HIS A 268 -17.57 21.50 -1.26
N GLY A 269 -17.87 21.03 -0.05
CA GLY A 269 -18.96 21.58 0.76
C GLY A 269 -20.30 21.45 0.05
N ARG A 270 -20.83 22.58 -0.47
CA ARG A 270 -22.09 22.64 -1.24
C ARG A 270 -21.87 22.84 -2.75
N ASN A 271 -20.63 22.95 -3.16
CA ASN A 271 -20.25 23.15 -4.56
C ASN A 271 -20.01 21.80 -5.23
N GLU A 272 -20.44 21.67 -6.47
CA GLU A 272 -20.27 20.45 -7.27
C GLU A 272 -19.68 20.79 -8.63
N LEU A 273 -18.74 19.96 -9.08
CA LEU A 273 -18.10 20.07 -10.39
C LEU A 273 -18.14 18.71 -11.08
N MET A 274 -18.54 18.71 -12.34
CA MET A 274 -18.66 17.51 -13.17
C MET A 274 -17.88 17.66 -14.47
N GLY A 275 -17.17 16.61 -14.87
CA GLY A 275 -16.37 16.59 -16.09
C GLY A 275 -15.92 15.19 -16.47
N ALA A 276 -15.16 15.08 -17.53
CA ALA A 276 -14.62 13.79 -17.97
C ALA A 276 -13.25 13.47 -17.33
N ARG A 277 -12.48 14.49 -17.00
CA ARG A 277 -11.14 14.35 -16.42
C ARG A 277 -10.83 15.54 -15.52
N ALA A 278 -10.30 15.24 -14.35
CA ALA A 278 -9.70 16.23 -13.47
C ALA A 278 -8.20 15.95 -13.35
N GLN A 279 -7.38 16.99 -13.42
CA GLN A 279 -5.95 16.95 -13.16
C GLN A 279 -5.63 17.96 -12.07
N VAL A 280 -4.88 17.52 -11.07
CA VAL A 280 -4.49 18.35 -9.94
C VAL A 280 -2.98 18.29 -9.78
N ASP A 281 -2.36 19.45 -9.72
CA ASP A 281 -0.99 19.61 -9.25
C ASP A 281 -1.03 19.86 -7.74
N THR A 282 -0.65 18.84 -6.96
CA THR A 282 -0.69 18.92 -5.50
C THR A 282 0.38 19.81 -4.90
N LYS A 283 1.39 20.22 -5.69
CA LYS A 283 2.46 21.13 -5.24
C LYS A 283 2.05 22.59 -5.39
N THR A 284 1.37 22.92 -6.48
CA THR A 284 0.90 24.29 -6.77
C THR A 284 -0.53 24.55 -6.35
N GLY A 285 -1.32 23.48 -6.10
CA GLY A 285 -2.74 23.57 -5.79
C GLY A 285 -3.63 23.87 -6.99
N ILE A 286 -3.07 23.86 -8.22
CA ILE A 286 -3.83 24.15 -9.44
C ILE A 286 -4.60 22.90 -9.85
N ALA A 287 -5.91 23.03 -10.02
CA ALA A 287 -6.78 21.98 -10.53
C ALA A 287 -7.39 22.39 -11.87
N MET A 288 -7.41 21.48 -12.82
CA MET A 288 -8.02 21.66 -14.14
C MET A 288 -9.03 20.56 -14.38
N LEU A 289 -10.26 20.92 -14.69
CA LEU A 289 -11.34 20.01 -15.07
C LEU A 289 -11.62 20.16 -16.57
N THR A 290 -11.68 19.05 -17.28
CA THR A 290 -11.92 19.01 -18.73
C THR A 290 -13.13 18.15 -19.07
N ALA A 291 -13.82 18.52 -20.13
CA ALA A 291 -14.93 17.76 -20.70
C ALA A 291 -14.43 16.68 -21.65
N ALA A 292 -15.25 15.68 -21.93
CA ALA A 292 -15.05 14.78 -23.05
C ALA A 292 -15.43 15.50 -24.37
N THR A 293 -14.98 14.96 -25.48
CA THR A 293 -15.34 15.48 -26.82
C THR A 293 -16.88 15.52 -26.96
N GLY A 294 -17.40 16.69 -27.32
CA GLY A 294 -18.86 16.90 -27.51
C GLY A 294 -19.66 17.17 -26.22
N THR A 295 -19.00 17.20 -25.05
CA THR A 295 -19.65 17.53 -23.77
C THR A 295 -19.11 18.83 -23.18
N ARG A 296 -19.65 19.26 -22.05
CA ARG A 296 -19.22 20.46 -21.33
C ARG A 296 -18.92 20.12 -19.88
N VAL A 297 -17.96 20.83 -19.31
CA VAL A 297 -17.79 20.87 -17.85
C VAL A 297 -18.98 21.58 -17.23
N GLN A 298 -19.50 21.06 -16.15
CA GLN A 298 -20.60 21.64 -15.38
C GLN A 298 -20.13 21.98 -13.97
N GLY A 299 -20.62 23.06 -13.42
CA GLY A 299 -20.32 23.46 -12.05
C GLY A 299 -21.54 24.11 -11.41
N LEU A 300 -21.88 23.68 -10.20
CA LEU A 300 -22.82 24.32 -9.31
C LEU A 300 -22.03 24.99 -8.18
N VAL A 301 -22.11 26.31 -8.10
CA VAL A 301 -21.45 27.08 -7.05
C VAL A 301 -22.51 27.82 -6.25
N ILE A 302 -22.59 27.53 -4.98
CA ILE A 302 -23.54 28.16 -4.05
C ILE A 302 -22.78 29.23 -3.28
N PRO A 303 -23.07 30.52 -3.51
CA PRO A 303 -22.45 31.60 -2.76
C PRO A 303 -22.76 31.45 -1.27
N ASN A 304 -21.78 31.67 -0.41
CA ASN A 304 -22.03 31.82 1.01
C ASN A 304 -23.00 32.98 1.18
N SER A 305 -24.23 32.72 1.61
CA SER A 305 -25.16 33.75 2.01
C SER A 305 -24.50 34.54 3.13
N ALA A 306 -24.23 35.82 2.88
CA ALA A 306 -23.84 36.73 3.94
C ALA A 306 -24.85 36.56 5.09
N LYS A 307 -24.36 36.46 6.31
CA LYS A 307 -25.19 36.46 7.51
C LYS A 307 -26.18 37.61 7.37
N PRO A 308 -27.50 37.40 7.48
CA PRO A 308 -28.42 38.51 7.38
C PRO A 308 -28.03 39.56 8.43
N GLU A 309 -27.66 40.75 7.94
CA GLU A 309 -27.50 41.88 8.82
C GLU A 309 -28.84 42.06 9.57
N THR A 310 -28.81 41.92 10.87
CA THR A 310 -29.91 42.27 11.73
C THR A 310 -30.16 43.77 11.53
N VAL A 311 -31.14 44.05 10.67
CA VAL A 311 -31.65 45.42 10.52
C VAL A 311 -32.11 45.83 11.93
N GLY A 312 -31.36 46.75 12.51
CA GLY A 312 -31.68 47.31 13.83
C GLY A 312 -33.10 47.86 13.80
N SER A 313 -33.94 47.39 14.71
CA SER A 313 -35.26 47.92 14.91
C SER A 313 -35.20 49.46 15.15
N PRO A 314 -36.04 50.28 14.51
CA PRO A 314 -36.05 51.70 14.75
C PRO A 314 -36.48 51.97 16.19
N GLN A 315 -35.62 52.62 16.94
CA GLN A 315 -35.92 53.15 18.28
C GLN A 315 -37.04 54.16 18.14
N SER A 316 -38.25 53.79 18.56
CA SER A 316 -39.36 54.71 18.73
C SER A 316 -39.01 55.69 19.85
N GLY A 317 -38.61 56.92 19.45
CA GLY A 317 -38.48 58.04 20.35
C GLY A 317 -39.86 58.39 20.93
N ARG A 318 -40.03 58.15 22.19
CA ARG A 318 -41.19 58.65 22.96
C ARG A 318 -40.77 59.95 23.62
N LYS A 319 -41.17 61.08 23.01
CA LYS A 319 -41.24 62.35 23.65
C LYS A 319 -42.34 62.29 24.74
N ALA A 320 -41.98 62.59 25.96
CA ALA A 320 -42.92 62.97 26.98
C ALA A 320 -42.78 64.48 27.19
N ASP A 321 -43.80 65.15 26.70
CA ASP A 321 -44.11 66.56 27.11
C ASP A 321 -44.95 66.55 28.38
N GLY A 322 -44.70 67.53 29.21
CA GLY A 322 -45.75 68.16 29.80
C GLY A 322 -45.88 68.31 31.28
N SER A 323 -45.74 69.49 31.74
CA SER A 323 -46.34 70.18 32.88
C SER A 323 -45.94 69.78 34.27
#